data_d6351da8d64f1934e6859b908e32eef6
#
_entry.id   d6351da8d64f1934e6859b908e32eef6
#
_cell.length_a   1.000
_cell.length_b   1.000
_cell.length_c   1.000
_cell.angle_alpha   90.00
_cell.angle_beta   90.00
_cell.angle_gamma   90.00
#
_symmetry.space_group_name_H-M   'P 1'
#
loop_
_entity.id
_entity.type
_entity.pdbx_description
1 polymer ?
#
loop_
_entity_poly.entity_id
_entity_poly.type
_entity_poly.pdbx_seq_one_letter_code
_entity_poly.pdbx_strand_id
1 'polypeptide(L)'
;MAEEKFVPNASVGSSKETAFKKPEPSRRNFLSWLSLGWVAYVGVTGGFFTMIVRFLFPNVLFEPPQTFKIGYPDDFSKNAVDIKFKKQFNAWIVRDEESIFALSTVCTHLGCIPNWLPVESKFKCPCHGSGFRMTGIHFEGPAPRPLERFKVSMANDGQILVDKTK
;
A
#
# COMPACT_ATOMS: atom_id res chain seq x y z
N MET A 1 -90.35 0.61 -39.80
CA MET A 1 -89.57 0.49 -41.03
C MET A 1 -88.26 1.24 -40.82
N ALA A 2 -87.21 0.54 -40.51
CA ALA A 2 -85.89 1.08 -40.44
C ALA A 2 -84.95 0.03 -41.02
N GLU A 3 -84.34 0.35 -42.15
CA GLU A 3 -83.44 -0.49 -42.91
C GLU A 3 -82.14 -0.65 -42.20
N GLU A 4 -81.76 -1.87 -41.94
CA GLU A 4 -80.45 -2.27 -41.37
C GLU A 4 -79.44 -2.31 -42.52
N LYS A 5 -78.51 -1.38 -42.53
CA LYS A 5 -77.40 -1.33 -43.47
C LYS A 5 -76.35 -2.37 -43.09
N PHE A 6 -76.28 -3.40 -43.93
CA PHE A 6 -75.20 -4.38 -43.94
C PHE A 6 -73.85 -3.74 -44.28
N VAL A 7 -72.89 -3.80 -43.38
CA VAL A 7 -71.50 -3.35 -43.62
C VAL A 7 -70.68 -4.61 -43.94
N PRO A 8 -70.02 -4.70 -45.09
CA PRO A 8 -69.18 -5.84 -45.42
C PRO A 8 -67.86 -5.83 -44.60
N ASN A 9 -67.54 -6.98 -44.06
CA ASN A 9 -66.39 -7.35 -43.26
C ASN A 9 -65.08 -7.07 -44.05
N ALA A 10 -64.26 -6.14 -43.56
CA ALA A 10 -62.94 -5.91 -44.08
C ALA A 10 -62.03 -7.07 -43.77
N SER A 11 -61.50 -7.71 -44.80
CA SER A 11 -60.49 -8.76 -44.70
C SER A 11 -59.29 -8.35 -43.90
N VAL A 12 -59.11 -8.95 -42.71
CA VAL A 12 -57.85 -8.82 -41.90
C VAL A 12 -56.74 -9.44 -42.73
N GLY A 13 -55.83 -8.59 -43.19
CA GLY A 13 -54.61 -9.00 -43.87
C GLY A 13 -53.76 -9.88 -42.95
N SER A 14 -53.54 -11.11 -43.38
CA SER A 14 -52.59 -12.05 -42.76
C SER A 14 -51.16 -11.44 -42.81
N SER A 15 -50.74 -10.83 -41.72
CA SER A 15 -49.34 -10.50 -41.51
C SER A 15 -48.54 -11.81 -41.47
N LYS A 16 -47.76 -12.05 -42.53
CA LYS A 16 -46.78 -13.11 -42.57
C LYS A 16 -45.76 -12.85 -41.45
N GLU A 17 -45.95 -13.52 -40.34
CA GLU A 17 -44.96 -13.67 -39.32
C GLU A 17 -43.73 -14.34 -39.95
N THR A 18 -42.74 -13.60 -40.31
CA THR A 18 -41.43 -14.10 -40.70
C THR A 18 -40.78 -14.72 -39.47
N ALA A 19 -41.14 -16.01 -39.24
CA ALA A 19 -40.47 -16.81 -38.23
C ALA A 19 -38.93 -16.75 -38.48
N PHE A 20 -38.23 -16.05 -37.65
CA PHE A 20 -36.75 -15.99 -37.66
C PHE A 20 -36.26 -17.43 -37.41
N LYS A 21 -35.98 -18.16 -38.52
CA LYS A 21 -35.49 -19.54 -38.47
C LYS A 21 -34.09 -19.47 -37.85
N LYS A 22 -34.01 -19.81 -36.55
CA LYS A 22 -32.78 -19.94 -35.80
C LYS A 22 -31.87 -20.92 -36.57
N PRO A 23 -30.66 -20.49 -36.99
CA PRO A 23 -29.79 -21.36 -37.78
C PRO A 23 -29.45 -22.61 -36.97
N GLU A 24 -29.72 -23.79 -37.55
CA GLU A 24 -29.35 -25.08 -36.95
C GLU A 24 -27.82 -25.10 -36.71
N PRO A 25 -27.36 -25.44 -35.51
CA PRO A 25 -25.94 -25.45 -35.18
C PRO A 25 -25.22 -26.55 -35.99
N SER A 26 -24.44 -26.15 -36.99
CA SER A 26 -23.58 -27.07 -37.72
C SER A 26 -22.52 -27.65 -36.78
N ARG A 27 -22.22 -28.96 -36.89
CA ARG A 27 -21.18 -29.63 -36.09
C ARG A 27 -19.82 -28.86 -36.15
N ARG A 28 -19.51 -28.32 -37.31
CA ARG A 28 -18.27 -27.50 -37.52
C ARG A 28 -18.31 -26.21 -36.72
N ASN A 29 -19.45 -25.52 -36.69
CA ASN A 29 -19.59 -24.30 -35.91
C ASN A 29 -19.55 -24.59 -34.39
N PHE A 30 -20.16 -25.69 -33.96
CA PHE A 30 -20.07 -26.12 -32.57
C PHE A 30 -18.62 -26.38 -32.12
N LEU A 31 -17.83 -27.13 -32.91
CA LEU A 31 -16.42 -27.38 -32.60
C LEU A 31 -15.59 -26.11 -32.60
N SER A 32 -15.86 -25.16 -33.50
CA SER A 32 -15.16 -23.86 -33.52
C SER A 32 -15.48 -23.01 -32.29
N TRP A 33 -16.73 -22.98 -31.86
CA TRP A 33 -17.11 -22.27 -30.62
C TRP A 33 -16.55 -22.96 -29.38
N LEU A 34 -16.51 -24.28 -29.37
CA LEU A 34 -15.91 -25.05 -28.28
C LEU A 34 -14.40 -24.78 -28.16
N SER A 35 -13.68 -24.79 -29.28
CA SER A 35 -12.24 -24.48 -29.28
C SER A 35 -11.96 -23.05 -28.85
N LEU A 36 -12.75 -22.08 -29.31
CA LEU A 36 -12.65 -20.69 -28.87
C LEU A 36 -12.90 -20.55 -27.36
N GLY A 37 -13.92 -21.26 -26.84
CA GLY A 37 -14.22 -21.32 -25.42
C GLY A 37 -13.04 -21.87 -24.59
N TRP A 38 -12.42 -22.94 -25.07
CA TRP A 38 -11.24 -23.51 -24.40
C TRP A 38 -10.04 -22.58 -24.41
N VAL A 39 -9.77 -21.90 -25.53
CA VAL A 39 -8.68 -20.92 -25.62
C VAL A 39 -8.93 -19.75 -24.66
N ALA A 40 -10.17 -19.24 -24.62
CA ALA A 40 -10.52 -18.18 -23.68
C ALA A 40 -10.38 -18.63 -22.21
N TYR A 41 -10.85 -19.85 -21.91
CA TYR A 41 -10.74 -20.43 -20.55
C TYR A 41 -9.27 -20.56 -20.11
N VAL A 42 -8.43 -21.14 -20.97
CA VAL A 42 -6.99 -21.29 -20.68
C VAL A 42 -6.31 -19.93 -20.52
N GLY A 43 -6.66 -18.96 -21.36
CA GLY A 43 -6.13 -17.61 -21.27
C GLY A 43 -6.49 -16.91 -19.94
N VAL A 44 -7.77 -16.97 -19.56
CA VAL A 44 -8.25 -16.38 -18.30
C VAL A 44 -7.63 -17.09 -17.08
N THR A 45 -7.63 -18.44 -17.10
CA THR A 45 -7.07 -19.23 -15.98
C THR A 45 -5.56 -19.02 -15.85
N GLY A 46 -4.82 -18.99 -16.97
CA GLY A 46 -3.39 -18.71 -16.98
C GLY A 46 -3.06 -17.29 -16.50
N GLY A 47 -3.84 -16.30 -16.95
CA GLY A 47 -3.70 -14.92 -16.47
C GLY A 47 -3.96 -14.80 -14.98
N PHE A 48 -5.02 -15.43 -14.49
CA PHE A 48 -5.34 -15.46 -13.05
C PHE A 48 -4.26 -16.14 -12.21
N PHE A 49 -3.76 -17.28 -12.69
CA PHE A 49 -2.66 -17.98 -12.04
C PHE A 49 -1.38 -17.13 -11.99
N THR A 50 -1.04 -16.47 -13.11
CA THR A 50 0.11 -15.56 -13.15
C THR A 50 -0.05 -14.40 -12.16
N MET A 51 -1.26 -13.86 -12.01
CA MET A 51 -1.56 -12.79 -11.06
C MET A 51 -1.39 -13.27 -9.62
N ILE A 52 -1.86 -14.48 -9.29
CA ILE A 52 -1.67 -15.10 -7.96
C ILE A 52 -0.18 -15.30 -7.68
N VAL A 53 0.56 -15.90 -8.60
CA VAL A 53 2.01 -16.12 -8.44
C VAL A 53 2.72 -14.79 -8.23
N ARG A 54 2.41 -13.76 -9.01
CA ARG A 54 3.00 -12.44 -8.86
C ARG A 54 2.64 -11.75 -7.52
N PHE A 55 1.46 -12.03 -7.00
CA PHE A 55 1.04 -11.55 -5.68
C PHE A 55 1.78 -12.26 -4.54
N LEU A 56 2.02 -13.56 -4.67
CA LEU A 56 2.74 -14.35 -3.67
C LEU A 56 4.25 -14.05 -3.62
N PHE A 57 4.83 -13.57 -4.72
CA PHE A 57 6.23 -13.14 -4.76
C PHE A 57 6.28 -11.60 -4.67
N PRO A 58 6.43 -11.02 -3.46
CA PRO A 58 6.52 -9.58 -3.30
C PRO A 58 7.74 -9.05 -4.07
N ASN A 59 7.53 -7.97 -4.79
CA ASN A 59 8.57 -7.30 -5.57
C ASN A 59 9.47 -6.47 -4.63
N VAL A 60 10.33 -7.13 -3.86
CA VAL A 60 11.22 -6.54 -2.84
C VAL A 60 12.44 -5.86 -3.51
N LEU A 61 12.24 -5.17 -4.61
CA LEU A 61 13.35 -4.60 -5.39
C LEU A 61 13.89 -3.27 -4.85
N PHE A 62 13.23 -2.64 -3.85
CA PHE A 62 13.65 -1.36 -3.30
C PHE A 62 13.51 -1.33 -1.78
N GLU A 63 14.32 -2.13 -1.09
CA GLU A 63 14.57 -1.83 0.30
C GLU A 63 15.50 -0.60 0.34
N PRO A 64 15.13 0.47 1.07
CA PRO A 64 16.04 1.59 1.27
C PRO A 64 17.31 1.07 1.97
N PRO A 65 18.48 1.64 1.68
CA PRO A 65 19.72 1.19 2.27
C PRO A 65 19.60 1.18 3.79
N GLN A 66 19.93 0.04 4.40
CA GLN A 66 19.85 -0.14 5.85
C GLN A 66 20.89 0.72 6.57
N THR A 67 21.97 1.07 5.86
CA THR A 67 23.05 1.93 6.37
C THR A 67 23.06 3.24 5.59
N PHE A 68 23.16 4.37 6.30
CA PHE A 68 23.23 5.69 5.70
C PHE A 68 24.12 6.63 6.52
N LYS A 69 24.74 7.57 5.83
CA LYS A 69 25.56 8.62 6.44
C LYS A 69 24.70 9.83 6.74
N ILE A 70 24.92 10.44 7.89
CA ILE A 70 24.14 11.60 8.35
C ILE A 70 24.94 12.91 8.39
N GLY A 71 26.25 12.88 8.15
CA GLY A 71 27.12 14.03 8.20
C GLY A 71 28.15 13.96 9.34
N TYR A 72 28.72 15.08 9.65
CA TYR A 72 29.73 15.18 10.71
C TYR A 72 29.11 15.46 12.08
N PRO A 73 29.76 15.07 13.19
CA PRO A 73 29.24 15.33 14.53
C PRO A 73 28.97 16.83 14.81
N ASP A 74 29.74 17.72 14.19
CA ASP A 74 29.62 19.17 14.41
C ASP A 74 28.42 19.79 13.70
N ASP A 75 27.83 19.09 12.75
CA ASP A 75 26.61 19.53 12.03
C ASP A 75 25.36 19.51 12.91
N PHE A 76 25.41 18.84 14.05
CA PHE A 76 24.28 18.65 14.95
C PHE A 76 24.38 19.54 16.19
N SER A 77 23.35 20.29 16.50
CA SER A 77 23.29 21.11 17.71
C SER A 77 23.14 20.23 18.96
N LYS A 78 23.78 20.61 20.05
CA LYS A 78 23.67 19.93 21.35
C LYS A 78 22.22 20.04 21.88
N ASN A 79 21.80 19.02 22.58
CA ASN A 79 20.44 18.92 23.16
C ASN A 79 19.32 19.15 22.14
N ALA A 80 19.49 18.62 20.92
CA ALA A 80 18.58 18.80 19.83
C ALA A 80 18.24 17.48 19.14
N VAL A 81 17.06 17.47 18.52
CA VAL A 81 16.58 16.37 17.67
C VAL A 81 16.51 16.85 16.23
N ASP A 82 17.27 16.23 15.34
CA ASP A 82 17.20 16.52 13.92
C ASP A 82 16.11 15.69 13.27
N ILE A 83 15.21 16.40 12.58
CA ILE A 83 14.04 15.81 11.91
C ILE A 83 14.26 15.57 10.42
N LYS A 84 15.38 15.99 9.84
CA LYS A 84 15.66 15.90 8.39
C LYS A 84 15.58 14.47 7.88
N PHE A 85 16.07 13.52 8.67
CA PHE A 85 16.16 12.11 8.31
C PHE A 85 14.87 11.32 8.53
N LYS A 86 13.84 11.94 9.12
CA LYS A 86 12.53 11.32 9.39
C LYS A 86 11.86 10.77 8.14
N LYS A 87 11.79 11.56 7.06
CA LYS A 87 11.06 11.18 5.85
C LYS A 87 11.79 10.15 4.99
N GLN A 88 13.11 10.26 4.92
CA GLN A 88 13.91 9.44 4.01
C GLN A 88 14.33 8.11 4.65
N PHE A 89 14.71 8.15 5.92
CA PHE A 89 15.31 7.00 6.60
C PHE A 89 14.51 6.49 7.79
N ASN A 90 13.36 7.12 8.10
CA ASN A 90 12.56 6.80 9.28
C ASN A 90 13.40 6.83 10.58
N ALA A 91 14.28 7.82 10.70
CA ALA A 91 15.18 7.97 11.83
C ALA A 91 15.12 9.39 12.41
N TRP A 92 15.19 9.49 13.74
CA TRP A 92 15.49 10.70 14.48
C TRP A 92 16.96 10.67 14.85
N ILE A 93 17.68 11.76 14.59
CA ILE A 93 19.04 11.91 15.09
C ILE A 93 18.98 12.80 16.30
N VAL A 94 19.46 12.29 17.39
CA VAL A 94 19.45 12.98 18.67
C VAL A 94 20.88 13.23 19.10
N ARG A 95 21.23 14.46 19.38
CA ARG A 95 22.48 14.83 20.03
C ARG A 95 22.20 15.27 21.44
N ASP A 96 22.67 14.49 22.39
CA ASP A 96 22.74 14.83 23.80
C ASP A 96 24.04 15.61 24.07
N GLU A 97 24.30 16.00 25.30
CA GLU A 97 25.54 16.71 25.65
C GLU A 97 26.80 15.91 25.33
N GLU A 98 26.78 14.61 25.57
CA GLU A 98 27.92 13.71 25.47
C GLU A 98 27.90 12.77 24.28
N SER A 99 26.73 12.51 23.70
CA SER A 99 26.55 11.44 22.70
C SER A 99 25.59 11.79 21.58
N ILE A 100 25.81 11.14 20.42
CA ILE A 100 24.88 11.16 19.28
C ILE A 100 24.32 9.76 19.11
N PHE A 101 23.01 9.65 18.99
CA PHE A 101 22.33 8.39 18.74
C PHE A 101 21.14 8.56 17.80
N ALA A 102 20.78 7.49 17.18
CA ALA A 102 19.66 7.45 16.24
C ALA A 102 18.49 6.62 16.81
N LEU A 103 17.30 7.16 16.70
CA LEU A 103 16.07 6.51 17.16
C LEU A 103 15.15 6.21 15.97
N SER A 104 14.47 5.10 16.02
CA SER A 104 13.40 4.77 15.08
C SER A 104 12.24 5.75 15.23
N THR A 105 11.65 6.17 14.10
CA THR A 105 10.42 6.98 14.11
C THR A 105 9.16 6.17 14.36
N VAL A 106 9.27 4.86 14.59
CA VAL A 106 8.15 3.94 14.73
C VAL A 106 7.79 3.76 16.19
N CYS A 107 6.57 4.14 16.56
CA CYS A 107 6.04 3.94 17.90
C CYS A 107 5.90 2.44 18.20
N THR A 108 6.40 2.02 19.36
CA THR A 108 6.40 0.62 19.79
C THR A 108 5.03 0.09 20.22
N HIS A 109 3.99 0.92 20.22
CA HIS A 109 2.61 0.47 20.44
C HIS A 109 2.05 -0.22 19.18
N LEU A 110 1.75 0.53 18.12
CA LEU A 110 1.13 0.04 16.89
C LEU A 110 1.76 0.67 15.62
N GLY A 111 3.01 1.08 15.67
CA GLY A 111 3.73 1.53 14.48
C GLY A 111 3.45 2.96 14.00
N CYS A 112 2.66 3.76 14.73
CA CYS A 112 2.46 5.17 14.39
C CYS A 112 3.76 5.97 14.49
N ILE A 113 3.82 7.13 13.86
CA ILE A 113 5.00 8.01 13.91
C ILE A 113 4.77 9.10 14.97
N PRO A 114 5.51 9.11 16.10
CA PRO A 114 5.46 10.18 17.07
C PRO A 114 5.92 11.53 16.49
N ASN A 115 5.46 12.62 17.04
CA ASN A 115 5.92 13.96 16.72
C ASN A 115 6.89 14.44 17.80
N TRP A 116 7.98 15.07 17.39
CA TRP A 116 8.87 15.76 18.32
C TRP A 116 8.25 17.10 18.74
N LEU A 117 8.17 17.34 20.03
CA LEU A 117 7.69 18.58 20.65
C LEU A 117 8.88 19.28 21.33
N PRO A 118 9.52 20.27 20.68
CA PRO A 118 10.72 20.91 21.20
C PRO A 118 10.53 21.59 22.56
N VAL A 119 9.37 22.24 22.75
CA VAL A 119 9.04 22.96 23.98
C VAL A 119 8.97 22.02 25.20
N GLU A 120 8.51 20.80 24.98
CA GLU A 120 8.33 19.79 26.03
C GLU A 120 9.46 18.76 26.06
N SER A 121 10.44 18.87 25.15
CA SER A 121 11.58 17.95 24.99
C SER A 121 11.16 16.48 24.99
N LYS A 122 10.07 16.16 24.30
CA LYS A 122 9.51 14.81 24.22
C LYS A 122 8.97 14.49 22.84
N PHE A 123 8.90 13.17 22.53
CA PHE A 123 8.12 12.66 21.42
C PHE A 123 6.72 12.30 21.90
N LYS A 124 5.68 12.74 21.19
CA LYS A 124 4.29 12.41 21.47
C LYS A 124 3.66 11.72 20.30
N CYS A 125 3.11 10.53 20.52
CA CYS A 125 2.41 9.77 19.49
C CYS A 125 0.95 10.27 19.39
N PRO A 126 0.51 10.72 18.21
CA PRO A 126 -0.84 11.29 18.06
C PRO A 126 -1.94 10.23 18.10
N CYS A 127 -1.62 8.95 17.84
CA CYS A 127 -2.63 7.90 17.72
C CYS A 127 -3.26 7.54 19.07
N HIS A 128 -2.45 7.25 20.09
CA HIS A 128 -2.93 6.77 21.39
C HIS A 128 -2.22 7.44 22.58
N GLY A 129 -1.52 8.54 22.32
CA GLY A 129 -0.95 9.35 23.37
C GLY A 129 0.34 8.83 24.03
N SER A 130 1.00 7.82 23.44
CA SER A 130 2.31 7.38 23.97
C SER A 130 3.33 8.51 23.94
N GLY A 131 4.04 8.70 25.07
CA GLY A 131 5.08 9.70 25.25
C GLY A 131 6.46 9.06 25.44
N PHE A 132 7.47 9.65 24.78
CA PHE A 132 8.86 9.21 24.90
C PHE A 132 9.73 10.42 25.16
N ARG A 133 10.69 10.26 26.06
CA ARG A 133 11.71 11.29 26.34
C ARG A 133 12.62 11.48 25.11
N MET A 134 13.39 12.53 25.07
CA MET A 134 14.41 12.77 24.04
C MET A 134 15.34 11.55 23.84
N THR A 135 15.65 10.84 24.91
CA THR A 135 16.44 9.61 24.90
C THR A 135 15.75 8.38 24.29
N GLY A 136 14.47 8.51 23.90
CA GLY A 136 13.65 7.41 23.37
C GLY A 136 12.97 6.57 24.45
N ILE A 137 13.23 6.81 25.75
CA ILE A 137 12.59 6.07 26.85
C ILE A 137 11.14 6.47 26.94
N HIS A 138 10.23 5.48 26.92
CA HIS A 138 8.82 5.73 27.11
C HIS A 138 8.51 6.07 28.58
N PHE A 139 7.56 6.94 28.81
CA PHE A 139 7.15 7.32 30.16
C PHE A 139 5.64 7.51 30.29
N GLU A 140 4.91 7.51 29.18
CA GLU A 140 3.48 7.78 29.14
C GLU A 140 2.77 6.98 28.04
N GLY A 141 1.57 6.50 28.32
CA GLY A 141 0.68 5.87 27.34
C GLY A 141 0.93 4.37 27.15
N PRO A 142 0.31 3.78 26.09
CA PRO A 142 0.24 2.32 25.93
C PRO A 142 1.47 1.67 25.31
N ALA A 143 2.52 2.44 24.94
CA ALA A 143 3.73 1.86 24.37
C ALA A 143 4.43 0.94 25.37
N PRO A 144 4.70 -0.35 25.02
CA PRO A 144 5.24 -1.32 25.98
C PRO A 144 6.76 -1.21 26.20
N ARG A 145 7.47 -0.50 25.33
CA ARG A 145 8.94 -0.41 25.34
C ARG A 145 9.43 0.91 24.76
N PRO A 146 10.71 1.28 25.02
CA PRO A 146 11.34 2.47 24.41
C PRO A 146 11.32 2.43 22.88
N LEU A 147 11.54 3.58 22.23
CA LEU A 147 11.83 3.66 20.81
C LEU A 147 13.10 2.85 20.51
N GLU A 148 13.10 2.15 19.39
CA GLU A 148 14.23 1.36 18.96
C GLU A 148 15.43 2.26 18.65
N ARG A 149 16.61 1.90 19.15
CA ARG A 149 17.87 2.59 18.84
C ARG A 149 18.59 1.89 17.71
N PHE A 150 19.00 2.67 16.73
CA PHE A 150 19.86 2.21 15.65
C PHE A 150 21.32 2.26 16.08
N LYS A 151 22.12 1.38 15.50
CA LYS A 151 23.56 1.36 15.73
C LYS A 151 24.20 2.57 15.05
N VAL A 152 25.00 3.30 15.80
CA VAL A 152 25.73 4.46 15.29
C VAL A 152 27.23 4.16 15.37
N SER A 153 27.94 4.41 14.28
CA SER A 153 29.39 4.24 14.19
C SER A 153 30.02 5.38 13.39
N MET A 154 31.32 5.55 13.51
CA MET A 154 32.09 6.53 12.73
C MET A 154 32.62 5.83 11.48
N ALA A 155 32.38 6.41 10.31
CA ALA A 155 32.94 5.93 9.04
C ALA A 155 34.40 6.41 8.91
N ASN A 156 35.14 5.79 7.99
CA ASN A 156 36.58 6.13 7.79
C ASN A 156 36.82 7.57 7.34
N ASP A 157 35.81 8.25 6.83
CA ASP A 157 35.84 9.66 6.40
C ASP A 157 35.41 10.64 7.50
N GLY A 158 35.21 10.16 8.74
CA GLY A 158 34.80 10.98 9.88
C GLY A 158 33.32 11.30 9.92
N GLN A 159 32.51 10.79 8.97
CA GLN A 159 31.06 10.95 8.99
C GLN A 159 30.42 9.93 9.92
N ILE A 160 29.27 10.28 10.47
CA ILE A 160 28.46 9.37 11.28
C ILE A 160 27.71 8.45 10.34
N LEU A 161 27.85 7.15 10.58
CA LEU A 161 27.12 6.07 9.90
C LEU A 161 26.04 5.53 10.84
N VAL A 162 24.80 5.53 10.37
CA VAL A 162 23.67 4.90 11.07
C VAL A 162 23.32 3.60 10.39
N ASP A 163 23.22 2.54 11.16
CA ASP A 163 22.88 1.20 10.71
C ASP A 163 21.56 0.76 11.37
N LYS A 164 20.57 0.46 10.56
CA LYS A 164 19.25 -0.02 11.00
C LYS A 164 19.15 -1.55 11.06
N THR A 165 20.20 -2.26 10.67
CA THR A 165 20.22 -3.72 10.84
C THR A 165 20.30 -4.06 12.32
N LYS A 166 19.48 -5.02 12.74
CA LYS A 166 19.44 -5.48 14.15
C LYS A 166 20.63 -6.34 14.48
#